data_7cd20964f57c021336193de7658ed5cd
#
_entry.id   7cd20964f57c021336193de7658ed5cd
#
_cell.length_a   1.000
_cell.length_b   1.000
_cell.length_c   1.000
_cell.angle_alpha   90.00
_cell.angle_beta   90.00
_cell.angle_gamma   90.00
#
_symmetry.space_group_name_H-M   'P 1'
#
loop_
_entity.id
_entity.type
_entity.pdbx_description
1 polymer ?
#
loop_
_entity_poly.entity_id
_entity_poly.type
_entity_poly.pdbx_seq_one_letter_code
_entity_poly.pdbx_strand_id
1 'polypeptide(L)'
;MDFVRAMGLEAQGFERAEDFLHSDGIVRTACLITDMRMPGMSGLDLHERLVARGEAVPTIVITAFPKDDDRARARRNGVICYLAKPFDPNRLADCITSALEKR
;
A
#
# COMPACT_ATOMS: atom_id res chain seq x y z
N MET A 1 -2.53 12.13 0.66
CA MET A 1 -1.70 10.97 0.35
C MET A 1 -0.78 11.31 -0.80
N ASP A 2 0.50 11.18 -0.57
CA ASP A 2 1.49 11.50 -1.60
C ASP A 2 1.69 10.31 -2.52
N PHE A 3 1.80 10.60 -3.82
CA PHE A 3 1.95 9.57 -4.82
C PHE A 3 3.28 9.58 -5.45
N VAL A 4 3.77 8.39 -5.69
CA VAL A 4 4.97 8.20 -6.44
C VAL A 4 4.58 7.76 -7.84
N ARG A 5 4.85 8.61 -8.83
CA ARG A 5 4.88 8.18 -10.21
C ARG A 5 6.23 7.58 -10.42
N ALA A 6 6.27 6.29 -10.53
CA ALA A 6 7.53 5.62 -10.75
C ALA A 6 7.36 4.63 -11.87
N MET A 7 8.41 4.48 -12.68
CA MET A 7 8.51 3.39 -13.66
C MET A 7 7.45 3.40 -14.76
N GLY A 8 7.00 4.61 -15.12
CA GLY A 8 6.04 4.77 -16.21
C GLY A 8 4.62 4.38 -15.89
N LEU A 9 4.31 4.16 -14.60
CA LEU A 9 2.98 3.81 -14.16
C LEU A 9 2.13 5.06 -13.96
N GLU A 10 0.83 4.94 -14.23
CA GLU A 10 -0.10 5.98 -13.85
C GLU A 10 -0.36 5.90 -12.36
N ALA A 11 -0.41 7.05 -11.71
CA ALA A 11 -0.69 7.14 -10.28
C ALA A 11 -1.95 7.96 -10.06
N GLN A 12 -2.83 7.46 -9.20
CA GLN A 12 -4.05 8.16 -8.81
C GLN A 12 -4.07 8.33 -7.31
N GLY A 13 -4.50 9.49 -6.83
CA GLY A 13 -4.49 9.84 -5.44
C GLY A 13 -5.84 9.77 -4.75
N PHE A 14 -5.81 9.31 -3.48
CA PHE A 14 -6.99 9.31 -2.61
C PHE A 14 -6.57 9.83 -1.25
N GLU A 15 -7.32 10.77 -0.71
CA GLU A 15 -7.02 11.30 0.63
C GLU A 15 -7.46 10.35 1.73
N ARG A 16 -8.48 9.54 1.46
CA ARG A 16 -9.04 8.61 2.44
C ARG A 16 -9.11 7.22 1.84
N ALA A 17 -8.92 6.22 2.70
CA ALA A 17 -9.01 4.82 2.28
C ALA A 17 -10.39 4.48 1.73
N GLU A 18 -11.44 5.05 2.32
CA GLU A 18 -12.81 4.82 1.86
C GLU A 18 -12.99 5.26 0.41
N ASP A 19 -12.36 6.36 0.01
CA ASP A 19 -12.46 6.86 -1.36
C ASP A 19 -11.89 5.83 -2.34
N PHE A 20 -10.77 5.22 -1.99
CA PHE A 20 -10.19 4.17 -2.81
C PHE A 20 -11.09 2.93 -2.86
N LEU A 21 -11.63 2.53 -1.71
CA LEU A 21 -12.49 1.35 -1.62
C LEU A 21 -13.77 1.49 -2.43
N HIS A 22 -14.26 2.71 -2.59
CA HIS A 22 -15.46 2.99 -3.37
C HIS A 22 -15.16 3.34 -4.84
N SER A 23 -13.89 3.38 -5.22
CA SER A 23 -13.53 3.72 -6.59
C SER A 23 -13.66 2.50 -7.50
N ASP A 24 -13.76 2.77 -8.79
CA ASP A 24 -13.74 1.71 -9.81
C ASP A 24 -12.31 1.26 -10.14
N GLY A 25 -11.32 1.91 -9.51
CA GLY A 25 -9.92 1.68 -9.82
C GLY A 25 -9.30 0.45 -9.21
N ILE A 26 -9.98 -0.21 -8.24
CA ILE A 26 -9.40 -1.35 -7.52
C ILE A 26 -8.96 -2.45 -8.49
N VAL A 27 -9.83 -2.84 -9.40
CA VAL A 27 -9.55 -3.94 -10.33
C VAL A 27 -8.42 -3.62 -11.30
N ARG A 28 -8.11 -2.34 -11.50
CA ARG A 28 -7.04 -1.90 -12.39
C ARG A 28 -5.78 -1.49 -11.65
N THR A 29 -5.79 -1.61 -10.32
CA THR A 29 -4.66 -1.21 -9.50
C THR A 29 -3.56 -2.26 -9.57
N ALA A 30 -2.40 -1.86 -10.07
CA ALA A 30 -1.24 -2.75 -10.15
C ALA A 30 -0.50 -2.82 -8.81
N CYS A 31 -0.49 -1.70 -8.08
CA CYS A 31 0.18 -1.61 -6.79
C CYS A 31 -0.44 -0.47 -5.99
N LEU A 32 -0.73 -0.72 -4.73
CA LEU A 32 -1.24 0.29 -3.81
C LEU A 32 -0.12 0.72 -2.88
N ILE A 33 0.12 2.03 -2.79
CA ILE A 33 1.06 2.59 -1.83
C ILE A 33 0.25 3.41 -0.85
N THR A 34 0.31 3.06 0.43
CA THR A 34 -0.52 3.71 1.44
C THR A 34 0.28 4.04 2.70
N ASP A 35 -0.04 5.17 3.32
CA ASP A 35 0.48 5.47 4.64
C ASP A 35 -0.20 4.56 5.66
N MET A 36 0.52 4.22 6.74
CA MET A 36 -0.05 3.48 7.84
C MET A 36 -1.16 4.27 8.53
N ARG A 37 -0.95 5.58 8.69
CA ARG A 37 -1.92 6.45 9.36
C ARG A 37 -2.70 7.26 8.36
N MET A 38 -4.02 7.05 8.36
CA MET A 38 -4.95 7.79 7.52
C MET A 38 -6.22 8.04 8.31
N PRO A 39 -6.98 9.09 7.97
CA PRO A 39 -8.27 9.31 8.63
C PRO A 39 -9.17 8.10 8.42
N GLY A 40 -9.78 7.63 9.49
CA GLY A 40 -10.78 6.58 9.44
C GLY A 40 -10.25 5.16 9.57
N MET A 41 -9.18 4.81 8.88
CA MET A 41 -8.58 3.48 9.00
C MET A 41 -7.10 3.53 8.68
N SER A 42 -6.34 2.55 9.14
CA SER A 42 -4.92 2.46 8.84
C SER A 42 -4.68 1.80 7.48
N GLY A 43 -3.43 1.91 6.99
CA GLY A 43 -3.05 1.22 5.76
C GLY A 43 -3.20 -0.29 5.87
N LEU A 44 -2.92 -0.86 7.04
CA LEU A 44 -3.11 -2.30 7.26
C LEU A 44 -4.59 -2.67 7.28
N ASP A 45 -5.45 -1.82 7.87
CA ASP A 45 -6.89 -2.04 7.85
C ASP A 45 -7.41 -2.03 6.41
N LEU A 46 -6.91 -1.10 5.60
CA LEU A 46 -7.28 -1.03 4.19
C LEU A 46 -6.91 -2.31 3.47
N HIS A 47 -5.69 -2.79 3.67
CA HIS A 47 -5.23 -4.02 3.04
C HIS A 47 -6.10 -5.21 3.46
N GLU A 48 -6.43 -5.30 4.74
CA GLU A 48 -7.27 -6.38 5.25
C GLU A 48 -8.66 -6.35 4.64
N ARG A 49 -9.21 -5.17 4.42
CA ARG A 49 -10.51 -5.04 3.76
C ARG A 49 -10.46 -5.50 2.31
N LEU A 50 -9.37 -5.19 1.62
CA LEU A 50 -9.20 -5.64 0.23
C LEU A 50 -9.11 -7.16 0.17
N VAL A 51 -8.34 -7.77 1.06
CA VAL A 51 -8.24 -9.22 1.14
C VAL A 51 -9.59 -9.85 1.42
N ALA A 52 -10.35 -9.28 2.36
CA ALA A 52 -11.67 -9.79 2.73
C ALA A 52 -12.66 -9.71 1.56
N ARG A 53 -12.45 -8.77 0.63
CA ARG A 53 -13.30 -8.62 -0.55
C ARG A 53 -12.82 -9.47 -1.74
N GLY A 54 -11.76 -10.25 -1.55
CA GLY A 54 -11.20 -11.04 -2.62
C GLY A 54 -10.39 -10.23 -3.63
N GLU A 55 -10.00 -9.01 -3.27
CA GLU A 55 -9.24 -8.12 -4.15
C GLU A 55 -7.75 -8.28 -3.86
N ALA A 56 -7.04 -9.00 -4.71
CA ALA A 56 -5.61 -9.26 -4.52
C ALA A 56 -4.78 -8.10 -5.06
N VAL A 57 -4.72 -7.00 -4.32
CA VAL A 57 -3.95 -5.81 -4.70
C VAL A 57 -2.61 -5.81 -3.97
N PRO A 58 -1.48 -5.90 -4.70
CA PRO A 58 -0.16 -5.79 -4.05
C PRO A 58 -0.03 -4.45 -3.34
N THR A 59 0.30 -4.49 -2.04
CA THR A 59 0.25 -3.31 -1.19
C THR A 59 1.59 -3.03 -0.53
N ILE A 60 1.99 -1.77 -0.52
CA ILE A 60 3.15 -1.25 0.17
C ILE A 60 2.66 -0.29 1.24
N VAL A 61 3.04 -0.51 2.50
CA VAL A 61 2.64 0.36 3.61
C VAL A 61 3.85 1.17 4.06
N ILE A 62 3.66 2.47 4.23
CA ILE A 62 4.70 3.40 4.66
C ILE A 62 4.31 4.01 5.99
N THR A 63 5.25 4.11 6.93
CA THR A 63 4.97 4.67 8.24
C THR A 63 6.13 5.51 8.78
N ALA A 64 5.81 6.61 9.46
CA ALA A 64 6.80 7.40 10.20
C ALA A 64 7.08 6.80 11.59
N PHE A 65 6.23 5.89 12.04
CA PHE A 65 6.33 5.32 13.39
C PHE A 65 6.25 3.80 13.31
N PRO A 66 7.34 3.13 12.88
CA PRO A 66 7.31 1.67 12.73
C PRO A 66 7.17 0.99 14.08
N LYS A 67 6.35 -0.07 14.10
CA LYS A 67 6.15 -0.90 15.28
C LYS A 67 6.32 -2.35 14.90
N ASP A 68 6.91 -3.13 15.79
CA ASP A 68 7.13 -4.56 15.51
C ASP A 68 5.83 -5.32 15.32
N ASP A 69 4.80 -4.99 16.11
CA ASP A 69 3.48 -5.62 15.96
C ASP A 69 2.86 -5.35 14.60
N ASP A 70 2.98 -4.10 14.14
CA ASP A 70 2.46 -3.72 12.82
C ASP A 70 3.23 -4.42 11.70
N ARG A 71 4.54 -4.52 11.85
CA ARG A 71 5.38 -5.21 10.87
C ARG A 71 5.02 -6.69 10.77
N ALA A 72 4.80 -7.32 11.93
CA ALA A 72 4.40 -8.73 11.97
C ALA A 72 3.02 -8.93 11.34
N ARG A 73 2.08 -8.03 11.63
CA ARG A 73 0.74 -8.05 11.04
C ARG A 73 0.80 -7.90 9.52
N ALA A 74 1.62 -6.96 9.05
CA ALA A 74 1.81 -6.75 7.61
C ALA A 74 2.31 -8.03 6.94
N ARG A 75 3.28 -8.68 7.55
CA ARG A 75 3.86 -9.91 7.01
C ARG A 75 2.83 -11.03 6.96
N ARG A 76 2.06 -11.20 8.03
CA ARG A 76 1.03 -12.24 8.09
C ARG A 76 -0.05 -12.03 7.02
N ASN A 77 -0.35 -10.76 6.72
CA ASN A 77 -1.42 -10.43 5.78
C ASN A 77 -0.96 -10.38 4.33
N GLY A 78 0.34 -10.58 4.08
CA GLY A 78 0.85 -10.59 2.71
C GLY A 78 1.13 -9.24 2.10
N VAL A 79 1.34 -8.21 2.94
CA VAL A 79 1.78 -6.89 2.48
C VAL A 79 3.17 -7.04 1.86
N ILE A 80 3.37 -6.45 0.69
CA ILE A 80 4.63 -6.60 -0.06
C ILE A 80 5.80 -5.99 0.69
N CYS A 81 5.64 -4.75 1.16
CA CYS A 81 6.68 -4.06 1.91
C CYS A 81 6.05 -3.19 3.00
N TYR A 82 6.74 -3.10 4.13
CA TYR A 82 6.39 -2.21 5.22
C TYR A 82 7.61 -1.33 5.46
N LEU A 83 7.55 -0.08 4.97
CA LEU A 83 8.69 0.82 4.95
C LEU A 83 8.58 1.90 6.02
N ALA A 84 9.67 2.13 6.75
CA ALA A 84 9.77 3.20 7.74
C ALA A 84 10.34 4.45 7.09
N LYS A 85 9.73 5.60 7.38
CA LYS A 85 10.27 6.91 6.95
C LYS A 85 11.37 7.34 7.92
N PRO A 86 12.44 7.96 7.43
CA PRO A 86 12.79 8.14 6.03
C PRO A 86 13.31 6.83 5.43
N PHE A 87 13.05 6.60 4.16
CA PHE A 87 13.53 5.41 3.48
C PHE A 87 14.31 5.81 2.22
N ASP A 88 15.20 4.93 1.79
CA ASP A 88 15.93 5.10 0.55
C ASP A 88 14.94 4.98 -0.62
N PRO A 89 14.89 5.95 -1.54
CA PRO A 89 14.01 5.85 -2.72
C PRO A 89 14.22 4.56 -3.51
N ASN A 90 15.43 4.02 -3.51
CA ASN A 90 15.70 2.76 -4.19
C ASN A 90 14.96 1.58 -3.54
N ARG A 91 14.75 1.63 -2.22
CA ARG A 91 13.96 0.63 -1.52
C ARG A 91 12.52 0.64 -1.99
N LEU A 92 11.93 1.83 -2.14
CA LEU A 92 10.57 1.94 -2.64
C LEU A 92 10.47 1.42 -4.07
N ALA A 93 11.43 1.77 -4.92
CA ALA A 93 11.45 1.29 -6.29
C ALA A 93 11.51 -0.24 -6.35
N ASP A 94 12.33 -0.86 -5.50
CA ASP A 94 12.44 -2.32 -5.42
C ASP A 94 11.12 -2.94 -4.97
N CYS A 95 10.43 -2.31 -4.01
CA CYS A 95 9.13 -2.78 -3.54
C CYS A 95 8.09 -2.72 -4.65
N ILE A 96 8.07 -1.64 -5.42
CA ILE A 96 7.15 -1.50 -6.54
C ILE A 96 7.42 -2.58 -7.58
N THR A 97 8.68 -2.82 -7.90
CA THR A 97 9.05 -3.88 -8.86
C THR A 97 8.56 -5.24 -8.37
N SER A 98 8.78 -5.55 -7.08
CA SER A 98 8.30 -6.80 -6.50
C SER A 98 6.78 -6.92 -6.57
N ALA A 99 6.06 -5.81 -6.31
CA ALA A 99 4.61 -5.80 -6.38
C ALA A 99 4.12 -6.10 -7.79
N LEU A 100 4.75 -5.50 -8.78
CA LEU A 100 4.35 -5.70 -10.18
C LEU A 100 4.61 -7.13 -10.65
N GLU A 101 5.64 -7.78 -10.14
CA GLU A 101 5.94 -9.17 -10.47
C GLU A 101 4.92 -10.16 -9.92
N LYS A 102 4.16 -9.76 -8.89
CA LYS A 102 3.18 -10.64 -8.26
C LYS A 102 1.78 -10.56 -8.86
N ARG A 103 1.63 -9.78 -9.91
CA ARG A 103 0.34 -9.64 -10.57
C ARG A 103 -0.05 -10.90 -11.35
#